data_1a34a0aee538ac6376e2eb7656568362
#
_entry.id   1a34a0aee538ac6376e2eb7656568362
#
_cell.length_a   1.000
_cell.length_b   1.000
_cell.length_c   1.000
_cell.angle_alpha   90.00
_cell.angle_beta   90.00
_cell.angle_gamma   90.00
#
_symmetry.space_group_name_H-M   'P 1'
#
loop_
_entity.id
_entity.type
_entity.pdbx_description
1 polymer ?
#
loop_
_entity_poly.entity_id
_entity_poly.type
_entity_poly.pdbx_seq_one_letter_code
_entity_poly.pdbx_strand_id
1 'polypeptide(L)'
;MSSGLVIQQADFPGIGKLNRKMTIKVHKKLLLTGAAGDLGMALRERLKANCSVLRLSDREDLGAAGTGEEVVLADLADADAVDRMVQGVDAIVHLGGVSVEGPFTPILQANILGVFNLYEAARKHGVKRVVFASSNHVTGFYRQNETINSDHAPRPDCLYGVSKAFGENLSRLYFDRYGIETACVRIGSSFPEPRDRRMLATWLSFDDLHRLLTACLTTPLLGHSIVFGMSDNAVTWWDNGRARHIGYVPKDSADVFREAVYAKTTSPDLTDPAALYQGGAFVKAGPFGL
;
A
#
# COMPACT_ATOMS: atom_id res chain seq x y z
N MET A 1 -9.39 21.65 52.77
CA MET A 1 -9.00 22.99 52.25
C MET A 1 -8.17 22.74 51.00
N SER A 2 -8.80 22.88 49.86
CA SER A 2 -8.17 22.60 48.54
C SER A 2 -7.85 23.95 47.89
N SER A 3 -6.57 24.26 47.72
CA SER A 3 -6.11 25.45 47.04
C SER A 3 -5.94 25.15 45.55
N GLY A 4 -6.91 25.55 44.73
CA GLY A 4 -6.83 25.50 43.28
C GLY A 4 -5.86 26.57 42.75
N LEU A 5 -4.90 26.16 41.94
CA LEU A 5 -4.00 27.02 41.21
C LEU A 5 -4.72 27.56 39.98
N VAL A 6 -5.04 28.84 39.95
CA VAL A 6 -5.58 29.53 38.79
C VAL A 6 -4.38 30.04 37.96
N ILE A 7 -4.18 29.51 36.78
CA ILE A 7 -3.21 30.03 35.82
C ILE A 7 -3.92 31.15 35.02
N GLN A 8 -3.52 32.42 35.22
CA GLN A 8 -3.95 33.52 34.40
C GLN A 8 -3.33 33.41 33.01
N GLN A 9 -4.16 33.48 31.98
CA GLN A 9 -3.75 33.64 30.58
C GLN A 9 -3.20 35.08 30.42
N ALA A 10 -1.95 35.17 30.00
CA ALA A 10 -1.35 36.44 29.56
C ALA A 10 -1.69 36.69 28.10
N ASP A 11 -2.45 37.72 27.81
CA ASP A 11 -2.71 38.25 26.46
C ASP A 11 -1.46 38.95 25.92
N PHE A 12 -0.90 38.41 24.82
CA PHE A 12 0.12 39.11 24.01
C PHE A 12 -0.54 39.74 22.79
N PRO A 13 -0.55 41.11 22.69
CA PRO A 13 -1.06 41.78 21.49
C PRO A 13 0.03 41.74 20.40
N GLY A 14 -0.28 41.21 19.23
CA GLY A 14 0.51 41.47 18.05
C GLY A 14 0.98 40.27 17.21
N ILE A 15 0.29 39.10 17.22
CA ILE A 15 0.56 38.07 16.24
C ILE A 15 -0.62 37.97 15.28
N GLY A 16 -0.43 38.60 14.11
CA GLY A 16 -1.37 38.48 12.99
C GLY A 16 -1.62 37.04 12.63
N LYS A 17 -2.87 36.73 12.25
CA LYS A 17 -3.34 35.37 11.85
C LYS A 17 -2.49 34.82 10.72
N LEU A 18 -1.41 34.09 11.02
CA LEU A 18 -0.73 33.19 10.09
C LEU A 18 -1.46 31.87 10.09
N ASN A 19 -2.62 31.83 9.44
CA ASN A 19 -3.33 30.57 9.15
C ASN A 19 -2.75 29.95 7.88
N ARG A 20 -1.45 29.67 7.84
CA ARG A 20 -0.84 28.67 6.97
C ARG A 20 -0.62 27.42 7.82
N LYS A 21 -1.48 26.39 7.64
CA LYS A 21 -1.12 25.04 8.04
C LYS A 21 0.20 24.71 7.32
N MET A 22 1.32 24.92 7.99
CA MET A 22 2.62 24.42 7.52
C MET A 22 2.53 22.89 7.59
N THR A 23 2.24 22.27 6.48
CA THR A 23 2.36 20.81 6.34
C THR A 23 3.86 20.52 6.36
N ILE A 24 4.35 20.00 7.48
CA ILE A 24 5.76 19.56 7.58
C ILE A 24 5.90 18.38 6.64
N LYS A 25 6.64 18.56 5.55
CA LYS A 25 6.97 17.51 4.60
C LYS A 25 7.98 16.57 5.25
N VAL A 26 7.61 15.30 5.42
CA VAL A 26 8.39 14.32 6.18
C VAL A 26 9.63 13.87 5.41
N HIS A 27 9.55 13.78 4.09
CA HIS A 27 10.64 13.34 3.23
C HIS A 27 11.08 14.45 2.28
N LYS A 28 12.39 14.57 2.03
CA LYS A 28 12.89 15.47 0.98
C LYS A 28 12.51 14.91 -0.39
N LYS A 29 12.80 13.62 -0.63
CA LYS A 29 12.48 12.95 -1.89
C LYS A 29 11.83 11.59 -1.64
N LEU A 30 10.59 11.43 -2.12
CA LEU A 30 9.82 10.20 -2.08
C LEU A 30 9.76 9.59 -3.48
N LEU A 31 10.09 8.31 -3.60
CA LEU A 31 9.92 7.56 -4.85
C LEU A 31 8.56 6.85 -4.85
N LEU A 32 7.81 7.02 -5.93
CA LEU A 32 6.61 6.24 -6.26
C LEU A 32 6.91 5.42 -7.51
N THR A 33 6.99 4.09 -7.39
CA THR A 33 7.08 3.19 -8.54
C THR A 33 5.70 2.67 -8.93
N GLY A 34 5.52 2.24 -10.16
CA GLY A 34 4.19 1.88 -10.67
C GLY A 34 3.29 3.11 -10.86
N ALA A 35 3.93 4.25 -11.17
CA ALA A 35 3.27 5.55 -11.21
C ALA A 35 2.27 5.72 -12.38
N ALA A 36 2.39 4.91 -13.44
CA ALA A 36 1.45 4.87 -14.57
C ALA A 36 0.22 3.99 -14.32
N GLY A 37 0.27 3.10 -13.31
CA GLY A 37 -0.86 2.25 -12.94
C GLY A 37 -2.00 3.01 -12.25
N ASP A 38 -3.18 2.37 -12.15
CA ASP A 38 -4.38 2.99 -11.56
C ASP A 38 -4.14 3.59 -10.18
N LEU A 39 -3.47 2.84 -9.28
CA LEU A 39 -3.15 3.33 -7.94
C LEU A 39 -2.07 4.41 -7.97
N GLY A 40 -1.07 4.28 -8.86
CA GLY A 40 -0.03 5.29 -9.04
C GLY A 40 -0.61 6.64 -9.45
N MET A 41 -1.47 6.66 -10.45
CA MET A 41 -2.18 7.85 -10.91
C MET A 41 -3.08 8.44 -9.82
N ALA A 42 -3.84 7.61 -9.10
CA ALA A 42 -4.70 8.06 -8.01
C ALA A 42 -3.92 8.68 -6.84
N LEU A 43 -2.68 8.24 -6.61
CA LEU A 43 -1.85 8.67 -5.49
C LEU A 43 -0.88 9.81 -5.83
N ARG A 44 -0.58 10.05 -7.12
CA ARG A 44 0.40 11.05 -7.58
C ARG A 44 0.24 12.40 -6.90
N GLU A 45 -0.93 13.01 -7.00
CA GLU A 45 -1.17 14.33 -6.37
C GLU A 45 -1.25 14.24 -4.84
N ARG A 46 -1.84 13.16 -4.30
CA ARG A 46 -2.01 12.97 -2.86
C ARG A 46 -0.67 12.87 -2.12
N LEU A 47 0.31 12.15 -2.68
CA LEU A 47 1.62 11.93 -2.07
C LEU A 47 2.52 13.16 -2.07
N LYS A 48 2.24 14.18 -2.86
CA LYS A 48 2.96 15.48 -2.79
C LYS A 48 2.87 16.15 -1.42
N ALA A 49 1.86 15.82 -0.62
CA ALA A 49 1.76 16.29 0.75
C ALA A 49 2.86 15.72 1.67
N ASN A 50 3.43 14.55 1.33
CA ASN A 50 4.37 13.82 2.17
C ASN A 50 5.84 14.14 1.87
N CYS A 51 6.16 14.84 0.77
CA CYS A 51 7.54 15.06 0.34
C CYS A 51 7.75 16.44 -0.29
N SER A 52 9.01 16.87 -0.39
CA SER A 52 9.37 18.07 -1.13
C SER A 52 9.44 17.81 -2.63
N VAL A 53 9.95 16.64 -3.02
CA VAL A 53 10.01 16.15 -4.39
C VAL A 53 9.42 14.76 -4.45
N LEU A 54 8.47 14.53 -5.33
CA LEU A 54 7.92 13.22 -5.66
C LEU A 54 8.59 12.72 -6.94
N ARG A 55 9.45 11.70 -6.81
CA ARG A 55 9.98 10.99 -7.97
C ARG A 55 9.00 9.92 -8.42
N LEU A 56 8.57 10.01 -9.66
CA LEU A 56 7.67 9.06 -10.32
C LEU A 56 8.49 8.11 -11.18
N SER A 57 8.20 6.82 -11.10
CA SER A 57 8.85 5.83 -11.96
C SER A 57 7.86 4.77 -12.42
N ASP A 58 7.97 4.46 -13.69
CA ASP A 58 7.33 3.35 -14.36
C ASP A 58 8.18 2.96 -15.58
N ARG A 59 7.86 1.85 -16.22
CA ARG A 59 8.39 1.52 -17.55
C ARG A 59 7.64 2.25 -18.66
N GLU A 60 6.37 2.62 -18.39
CA GLU A 60 5.51 3.37 -19.31
C GLU A 60 5.79 4.87 -19.21
N ASP A 61 5.47 5.61 -20.26
CA ASP A 61 5.63 7.07 -20.29
C ASP A 61 4.68 7.75 -19.29
N LEU A 62 5.23 8.57 -18.44
CA LEU A 62 4.51 9.33 -17.41
C LEU A 62 4.21 10.78 -17.81
N GLY A 63 4.59 11.15 -19.04
CA GLY A 63 4.54 12.53 -19.50
C GLY A 63 5.54 13.44 -18.77
N ALA A 64 5.40 14.74 -18.95
CA ALA A 64 6.27 15.73 -18.32
C ALA A 64 6.08 15.76 -16.79
N ALA A 65 7.20 15.98 -16.08
CA ALA A 65 7.17 16.20 -14.64
C ALA A 65 6.41 17.50 -14.30
N GLY A 66 5.49 17.41 -13.35
CA GLY A 66 4.79 18.56 -12.77
C GLY A 66 5.62 19.28 -11.72
N THR A 67 5.05 20.34 -11.13
CA THR A 67 5.71 21.07 -10.04
C THR A 67 5.96 20.15 -8.84
N GLY A 68 7.20 20.10 -8.37
CA GLY A 68 7.62 19.24 -7.26
C GLY A 68 7.73 17.76 -7.65
N GLU A 69 7.87 17.44 -8.93
CA GLU A 69 8.04 16.10 -9.44
C GLU A 69 9.37 15.90 -10.17
N GLU A 70 9.83 14.67 -10.18
CA GLU A 70 10.85 14.14 -11.08
C GLU A 70 10.28 12.89 -11.77
N VAL A 71 10.63 12.66 -13.03
CA VAL A 71 10.27 11.43 -13.77
C VAL A 71 11.54 10.68 -14.11
N VAL A 72 11.56 9.39 -13.77
CA VAL A 72 12.66 8.46 -14.10
C VAL A 72 12.04 7.17 -14.60
N LEU A 73 12.15 6.90 -15.89
CA LEU A 73 11.67 5.65 -16.48
C LEU A 73 12.63 4.51 -16.10
N ALA A 74 12.05 3.39 -15.63
CA ALA A 74 12.82 2.21 -15.28
C ALA A 74 11.97 0.95 -15.43
N ASP A 75 12.54 -0.08 -16.06
CA ASP A 75 12.05 -1.45 -15.90
C ASP A 75 12.63 -2.01 -14.60
N LEU A 76 11.77 -2.58 -13.76
CA LEU A 76 12.18 -3.18 -12.48
C LEU A 76 13.14 -4.36 -12.67
N ALA A 77 13.10 -5.05 -13.80
CA ALA A 77 14.02 -6.14 -14.11
C ALA A 77 15.43 -5.66 -14.48
N ASP A 78 15.60 -4.38 -14.84
CA ASP A 78 16.90 -3.76 -15.12
C ASP A 78 17.52 -3.19 -13.84
N ALA A 79 18.49 -3.90 -13.28
CA ALA A 79 19.16 -3.51 -12.04
C ALA A 79 19.83 -2.12 -12.10
N ASP A 80 20.43 -1.75 -13.25
CA ASP A 80 21.09 -0.46 -13.42
C ASP A 80 20.07 0.68 -13.52
N ALA A 81 18.93 0.45 -14.19
CA ALA A 81 17.84 1.42 -14.23
C ALA A 81 17.24 1.63 -12.82
N VAL A 82 17.04 0.55 -12.07
CA VAL A 82 16.55 0.60 -10.69
C VAL A 82 17.54 1.31 -9.76
N ASP A 83 18.84 1.07 -9.92
CA ASP A 83 19.87 1.77 -9.16
C ASP A 83 19.80 3.30 -9.37
N ARG A 84 19.73 3.73 -10.63
CA ARG A 84 19.57 5.16 -10.98
C ARG A 84 18.25 5.74 -10.43
N MET A 85 17.17 4.98 -10.51
CA MET A 85 15.84 5.38 -10.02
C MET A 85 15.85 5.64 -8.50
N VAL A 86 16.58 4.84 -7.71
CA VAL A 86 16.59 4.93 -6.24
C VAL A 86 17.61 5.95 -5.73
N GLN A 87 18.59 6.36 -6.52
CA GLN A 87 19.64 7.30 -6.09
C GLN A 87 19.09 8.60 -5.51
N GLY A 88 19.49 8.92 -4.28
CA GLY A 88 19.11 10.16 -3.57
C GLY A 88 17.66 10.21 -3.07
N VAL A 89 17.01 9.06 -2.93
CA VAL A 89 15.66 8.90 -2.40
C VAL A 89 15.70 8.63 -0.89
N ASP A 90 14.80 9.25 -0.13
CA ASP A 90 14.71 9.06 1.33
C ASP A 90 13.77 7.90 1.71
N ALA A 91 12.66 7.74 0.96
CA ALA A 91 11.67 6.70 1.17
C ALA A 91 11.03 6.26 -0.14
N ILE A 92 10.46 5.06 -0.15
CA ILE A 92 9.86 4.44 -1.34
C ILE A 92 8.42 4.01 -1.04
N VAL A 93 7.49 4.33 -1.95
CA VAL A 93 6.19 3.69 -2.10
C VAL A 93 6.28 2.83 -3.36
N HIS A 94 6.32 1.52 -3.16
CA HIS A 94 6.52 0.55 -4.25
C HIS A 94 5.20 -0.10 -4.65
N LEU A 95 4.59 0.43 -5.71
CA LEU A 95 3.38 -0.13 -6.35
C LEU A 95 3.72 -0.91 -7.64
N GLY A 96 4.94 -0.75 -8.15
CA GLY A 96 5.37 -1.35 -9.42
C GLY A 96 5.32 -2.88 -9.40
N GLY A 97 5.02 -3.45 -10.56
CA GLY A 97 4.96 -4.89 -10.77
C GLY A 97 3.69 -5.33 -11.51
N VAL A 98 3.61 -6.61 -11.83
CA VAL A 98 2.39 -7.26 -12.33
C VAL A 98 1.40 -7.35 -11.17
N SER A 99 0.17 -6.84 -11.36
CA SER A 99 -0.84 -6.70 -10.28
C SER A 99 -2.00 -7.71 -10.38
N VAL A 100 -1.93 -8.63 -11.31
CA VAL A 100 -2.95 -9.66 -11.59
C VAL A 100 -2.30 -11.01 -11.79
N GLU A 101 -3.08 -12.08 -11.70
CA GLU A 101 -2.63 -13.42 -12.06
C GLU A 101 -2.42 -13.51 -13.58
N GLY A 102 -1.41 -14.27 -14.00
CA GLY A 102 -1.02 -14.42 -15.39
C GLY A 102 0.16 -15.38 -15.58
N PRO A 103 0.80 -15.37 -16.77
CA PRO A 103 1.99 -16.17 -17.04
C PRO A 103 3.12 -15.89 -16.04
N PHE A 104 3.87 -16.94 -15.69
CA PHE A 104 4.90 -16.83 -14.64
C PHE A 104 6.05 -15.89 -15.00
N THR A 105 6.49 -15.88 -16.26
CA THR A 105 7.67 -15.09 -16.66
C THR A 105 7.53 -13.58 -16.38
N PRO A 106 6.45 -12.88 -16.75
CA PRO A 106 6.26 -11.48 -16.37
C PRO A 106 6.23 -11.26 -14.85
N ILE A 107 5.60 -12.17 -14.09
CA ILE A 107 5.56 -12.12 -12.63
C ILE A 107 6.96 -12.29 -12.05
N LEU A 108 7.74 -13.24 -12.55
CA LEU A 108 9.13 -13.45 -12.15
C LEU A 108 9.98 -12.20 -12.37
N GLN A 109 9.89 -11.60 -13.55
CA GLN A 109 10.70 -10.43 -13.91
C GLN A 109 10.35 -9.22 -13.05
N ALA A 110 9.08 -8.85 -12.98
CA ALA A 110 8.66 -7.63 -12.32
C ALA A 110 8.56 -7.79 -10.78
N ASN A 111 8.01 -8.91 -10.28
CA ASN A 111 7.64 -9.03 -8.87
C ASN A 111 8.70 -9.75 -8.03
N ILE A 112 9.53 -10.61 -8.63
CA ILE A 112 10.60 -11.32 -7.92
C ILE A 112 11.93 -10.59 -8.13
N LEU A 113 12.41 -10.56 -9.38
CA LEU A 113 13.67 -9.90 -9.72
C LEU A 113 13.59 -8.40 -9.46
N GLY A 114 12.51 -7.76 -9.88
CA GLY A 114 12.31 -6.32 -9.70
C GLY A 114 12.29 -5.89 -8.22
N VAL A 115 11.62 -6.65 -7.34
CA VAL A 115 11.62 -6.37 -5.91
C VAL A 115 13.00 -6.58 -5.29
N PHE A 116 13.74 -7.62 -5.71
CA PHE A 116 15.12 -7.82 -5.29
C PHE A 116 16.01 -6.64 -5.70
N ASN A 117 15.96 -6.20 -6.96
CA ASN A 117 16.71 -5.05 -7.45
C ASN A 117 16.40 -3.78 -6.65
N LEU A 118 15.11 -3.55 -6.33
CA LEU A 118 14.67 -2.40 -5.54
C LEU A 118 15.29 -2.40 -4.14
N TYR A 119 15.26 -3.53 -3.42
CA TYR A 119 15.83 -3.61 -2.08
C TYR A 119 17.35 -3.54 -2.07
N GLU A 120 18.04 -4.09 -3.07
CA GLU A 120 19.49 -3.90 -3.24
C GLU A 120 19.85 -2.44 -3.51
N ALA A 121 19.14 -1.77 -4.39
CA ALA A 121 19.33 -0.34 -4.62
C ALA A 121 19.00 0.49 -3.37
N ALA A 122 17.91 0.17 -2.65
CA ALA A 122 17.57 0.82 -1.39
C ALA A 122 18.69 0.66 -0.35
N ARG A 123 19.26 -0.53 -0.21
CA ARG A 123 20.40 -0.80 0.67
C ARG A 123 21.62 0.01 0.27
N LYS A 124 21.99 -0.01 -1.02
CA LYS A 124 23.15 0.69 -1.58
C LYS A 124 23.07 2.20 -1.37
N HIS A 125 21.90 2.79 -1.59
CA HIS A 125 21.68 4.23 -1.47
C HIS A 125 21.22 4.69 -0.08
N GLY A 126 21.16 3.78 0.89
CA GLY A 126 20.87 4.12 2.29
C GLY A 126 19.41 4.49 2.57
N VAL A 127 18.47 4.11 1.71
CA VAL A 127 17.03 4.27 1.96
C VAL A 127 16.65 3.50 3.21
N LYS A 128 15.90 4.15 4.10
CA LYS A 128 15.55 3.57 5.42
C LYS A 128 14.11 3.12 5.52
N ARG A 129 13.24 3.52 4.59
CA ARG A 129 11.81 3.26 4.67
C ARG A 129 11.21 2.89 3.32
N VAL A 130 10.51 1.76 3.30
CA VAL A 130 9.78 1.25 2.14
C VAL A 130 8.34 0.96 2.54
N VAL A 131 7.38 1.42 1.75
CA VAL A 131 6.00 0.95 1.80
C VAL A 131 5.80 0.05 0.58
N PHE A 132 5.73 -1.24 0.83
CA PHE A 132 5.60 -2.28 -0.20
C PHE A 132 4.14 -2.63 -0.42
N ALA A 133 3.64 -2.44 -1.63
CA ALA A 133 2.32 -2.91 -2.03
C ALA A 133 2.33 -4.44 -2.14
N SER A 134 2.03 -5.09 -1.01
CA SER A 134 1.65 -6.48 -0.96
C SER A 134 0.18 -6.64 -1.36
N SER A 135 -0.42 -7.78 -1.15
CA SER A 135 -1.78 -8.08 -1.61
C SER A 135 -2.51 -9.01 -0.64
N ASN A 136 -3.82 -8.87 -0.58
CA ASN A 136 -4.69 -9.85 0.07
C ASN A 136 -4.54 -11.25 -0.54
N HIS A 137 -4.05 -11.37 -1.78
CA HIS A 137 -3.79 -12.65 -2.45
C HIS A 137 -2.65 -13.46 -1.81
N VAL A 138 -1.85 -12.87 -0.91
CA VAL A 138 -0.92 -13.61 -0.04
C VAL A 138 -1.67 -14.58 0.89
N THR A 139 -2.91 -14.24 1.24
CA THR A 139 -3.77 -15.02 2.15
C THR A 139 -5.09 -15.42 1.51
N GLY A 140 -5.15 -15.47 0.18
CA GLY A 140 -6.39 -15.65 -0.58
C GLY A 140 -7.11 -16.96 -0.35
N PHE A 141 -6.42 -18.07 0.02
CA PHE A 141 -7.03 -19.35 0.35
C PHE A 141 -7.58 -19.47 1.77
N TYR A 142 -7.61 -18.41 2.58
CA TYR A 142 -8.43 -18.42 3.78
C TYR A 142 -9.91 -18.23 3.42
N ARG A 143 -10.80 -18.84 4.22
CA ARG A 143 -12.24 -18.78 3.96
C ARG A 143 -12.82 -17.40 4.32
N GLN A 144 -13.89 -16.99 3.64
CA GLN A 144 -14.59 -15.72 3.90
C GLN A 144 -15.29 -15.67 5.27
N ASN A 145 -15.48 -16.81 5.94
CA ASN A 145 -15.99 -16.89 7.31
C ASN A 145 -14.88 -16.97 8.38
N GLU A 146 -13.62 -16.80 8.00
CA GLU A 146 -12.48 -16.74 8.91
C GLU A 146 -11.99 -15.31 9.03
N THR A 147 -11.84 -14.81 10.25
CA THR A 147 -11.13 -13.54 10.49
C THR A 147 -9.65 -13.83 10.71
N ILE A 148 -8.80 -13.21 9.89
CA ILE A 148 -7.34 -13.39 9.94
C ILE A 148 -6.62 -12.08 10.27
N ASN A 149 -5.40 -12.19 10.77
CA ASN A 149 -4.49 -11.07 11.02
C ASN A 149 -3.11 -11.35 10.40
N SER A 150 -2.16 -10.47 10.63
CA SER A 150 -0.80 -10.59 10.09
C SER A 150 0.00 -11.80 10.59
N ASP A 151 -0.41 -12.45 11.70
CA ASP A 151 0.27 -13.64 12.25
C ASP A 151 -0.13 -14.91 11.50
N HIS A 152 -1.19 -14.88 10.70
CA HIS A 152 -1.60 -16.03 9.89
C HIS A 152 -0.60 -16.30 8.78
N ALA A 153 -0.22 -17.56 8.62
CA ALA A 153 0.72 -17.99 7.59
C ALA A 153 0.24 -17.60 6.19
N PRO A 154 1.12 -17.25 5.26
CA PRO A 154 0.75 -17.08 3.87
C PRO A 154 0.06 -18.34 3.31
N ARG A 155 -1.08 -18.14 2.65
CA ARG A 155 -1.81 -19.16 1.87
C ARG A 155 -2.22 -18.52 0.54
N PRO A 156 -1.23 -18.25 -0.34
CA PRO A 156 -1.47 -17.54 -1.60
C PRO A 156 -2.34 -18.37 -2.52
N ASP A 157 -3.23 -17.69 -3.22
CA ASP A 157 -4.24 -18.29 -4.11
C ASP A 157 -3.82 -18.35 -5.57
N CYS A 158 -2.68 -17.78 -5.92
CA CYS A 158 -2.21 -17.63 -7.30
C CYS A 158 -0.70 -17.32 -7.33
N LEU A 159 -0.06 -17.38 -8.51
CA LEU A 159 1.37 -17.05 -8.67
C LEU A 159 1.66 -15.59 -8.34
N TYR A 160 0.73 -14.69 -8.66
CA TYR A 160 0.81 -13.29 -8.22
C TYR A 160 0.87 -13.21 -6.68
N GLY A 161 -0.02 -13.91 -5.96
CA GLY A 161 -0.01 -13.97 -4.49
C GLY A 161 1.31 -14.54 -3.93
N VAL A 162 1.86 -15.60 -4.55
CA VAL A 162 3.19 -16.16 -4.21
C VAL A 162 4.28 -15.10 -4.38
N SER A 163 4.25 -14.32 -5.46
CA SER A 163 5.24 -13.27 -5.69
C SER A 163 5.19 -12.16 -4.64
N LYS A 164 4.00 -11.82 -4.16
CA LYS A 164 3.84 -10.83 -3.08
C LYS A 164 4.31 -11.38 -1.73
N ALA A 165 4.06 -12.66 -1.44
CA ALA A 165 4.62 -13.34 -0.27
C ALA A 165 6.16 -13.39 -0.30
N PHE A 166 6.77 -13.58 -1.47
CA PHE A 166 8.22 -13.44 -1.65
C PHE A 166 8.68 -12.04 -1.25
N GLY A 167 8.02 -10.98 -1.70
CA GLY A 167 8.38 -9.59 -1.35
C GLY A 167 8.27 -9.31 0.15
N GLU A 168 7.24 -9.85 0.84
CA GLU A 168 7.12 -9.76 2.31
C GLU A 168 8.32 -10.43 3.01
N ASN A 169 8.71 -11.63 2.59
CA ASN A 169 9.86 -12.33 3.19
C ASN A 169 11.20 -11.65 2.84
N LEU A 170 11.37 -11.17 1.62
CA LEU A 170 12.56 -10.43 1.22
C LEU A 170 12.70 -9.15 2.04
N SER A 171 11.63 -8.38 2.18
CA SER A 171 11.64 -7.15 2.98
C SER A 171 12.01 -7.42 4.44
N ARG A 172 11.57 -8.55 5.01
CA ARG A 172 11.93 -8.97 6.34
C ARG A 172 13.44 -9.24 6.46
N LEU A 173 14.05 -9.92 5.50
CA LEU A 173 15.50 -10.13 5.44
C LEU A 173 16.25 -8.79 5.43
N TYR A 174 15.80 -7.82 4.62
CA TYR A 174 16.45 -6.51 4.52
C TYR A 174 16.27 -5.66 5.78
N PHE A 175 15.15 -5.80 6.48
CA PHE A 175 14.96 -5.19 7.80
C PHE A 175 15.92 -5.78 8.82
N ASP A 176 15.96 -7.11 8.97
CA ASP A 176 16.78 -7.78 9.99
C ASP A 176 18.28 -7.60 9.75
N ARG A 177 18.72 -7.54 8.49
CA ARG A 177 20.16 -7.41 8.17
C ARG A 177 20.64 -5.97 8.02
N TYR A 178 19.79 -5.08 7.52
CA TYR A 178 20.22 -3.73 7.10
C TYR A 178 19.39 -2.60 7.72
N GLY A 179 18.36 -2.92 8.50
CA GLY A 179 17.52 -1.94 9.17
C GLY A 179 16.64 -1.13 8.22
N ILE A 180 16.28 -1.69 7.04
CA ILE A 180 15.34 -1.05 6.12
C ILE A 180 13.93 -1.33 6.62
N GLU A 181 13.32 -0.35 7.30
CA GLU A 181 11.95 -0.46 7.77
C GLU A 181 10.98 -0.65 6.61
N THR A 182 10.07 -1.62 6.73
CA THR A 182 9.10 -1.90 5.68
C THR A 182 7.69 -2.09 6.23
N ALA A 183 6.71 -1.36 5.65
CA ALA A 183 5.31 -1.72 5.76
C ALA A 183 4.91 -2.55 4.53
N CYS A 184 4.56 -3.81 4.73
CA CYS A 184 3.93 -4.65 3.72
C CYS A 184 2.42 -4.42 3.79
N VAL A 185 1.87 -3.67 2.85
CA VAL A 185 0.44 -3.37 2.78
C VAL A 185 -0.24 -4.45 1.94
N ARG A 186 -0.93 -5.39 2.57
CA ARG A 186 -1.81 -6.35 1.88
C ARG A 186 -3.04 -5.62 1.40
N ILE A 187 -2.93 -4.99 0.23
CA ILE A 187 -4.01 -4.18 -0.37
C ILE A 187 -5.20 -5.09 -0.69
N GLY A 188 -6.39 -4.66 -0.25
CA GLY A 188 -7.65 -5.26 -0.65
C GLY A 188 -8.07 -4.82 -2.05
N SER A 189 -9.36 -4.63 -2.26
CA SER A 189 -9.91 -4.18 -3.55
C SER A 189 -9.92 -2.65 -3.61
N SER A 190 -8.87 -2.05 -4.18
CA SER A 190 -8.76 -0.59 -4.25
C SER A 190 -9.20 -0.08 -5.63
N PHE A 191 -10.44 0.39 -5.70
CA PHE A 191 -11.13 0.93 -6.87
C PHE A 191 -11.97 2.13 -6.44
N PRO A 192 -12.43 2.99 -7.37
CA PRO A 192 -13.35 4.09 -7.04
C PRO A 192 -14.59 3.61 -6.30
N GLU A 193 -15.15 2.44 -6.70
CA GLU A 193 -16.32 1.80 -6.11
C GLU A 193 -16.15 0.28 -6.05
N PRO A 194 -16.78 -0.41 -5.07
CA PRO A 194 -16.85 -1.87 -5.08
C PRO A 194 -17.63 -2.37 -6.32
N ARG A 195 -17.09 -3.41 -6.98
CA ARG A 195 -17.68 -3.96 -8.21
C ARG A 195 -18.57 -5.18 -7.97
N ASP A 196 -18.38 -5.87 -6.84
CA ASP A 196 -19.09 -7.09 -6.45
C ASP A 196 -19.30 -7.17 -4.94
N ARG A 197 -20.05 -8.18 -4.49
CA ARG A 197 -20.39 -8.38 -3.06
C ARG A 197 -19.17 -8.70 -2.21
N ARG A 198 -18.16 -9.40 -2.75
CA ARG A 198 -16.90 -9.68 -2.05
C ARG A 198 -16.16 -8.38 -1.73
N MET A 199 -16.16 -7.44 -2.68
CA MET A 199 -15.51 -6.15 -2.49
C MET A 199 -16.12 -5.31 -1.37
N LEU A 200 -17.37 -5.54 -0.99
CA LEU A 200 -17.95 -4.89 0.20
C LEU A 200 -17.19 -5.20 1.50
N ALA A 201 -16.48 -6.34 1.54
CA ALA A 201 -15.64 -6.70 2.69
C ALA A 201 -14.17 -6.29 2.52
N THR A 202 -13.71 -6.11 1.30
CA THR A 202 -12.28 -5.94 0.98
C THR A 202 -11.95 -4.57 0.40
N TRP A 203 -12.93 -3.69 0.23
CA TRP A 203 -12.74 -2.40 -0.42
C TRP A 203 -11.83 -1.48 0.38
N LEU A 204 -10.99 -0.77 -0.35
CA LEU A 204 -10.11 0.28 0.13
C LEU A 204 -10.24 1.49 -0.77
N SER A 205 -10.79 2.60 -0.28
CA SER A 205 -10.85 3.85 -1.04
C SER A 205 -9.44 4.37 -1.35
N PHE A 206 -9.31 5.18 -2.40
CA PHE A 206 -8.03 5.85 -2.69
C PHE A 206 -7.62 6.84 -1.59
N ASP A 207 -8.58 7.43 -0.89
CA ASP A 207 -8.31 8.34 0.21
C ASP A 207 -7.86 7.59 1.46
N ASP A 208 -8.45 6.44 1.78
CA ASP A 208 -7.99 5.57 2.87
C ASP A 208 -6.65 4.90 2.53
N LEU A 209 -6.41 4.53 1.26
CA LEU A 209 -5.09 4.09 0.83
C LEU A 209 -4.05 5.18 1.07
N HIS A 210 -4.32 6.43 0.68
CA HIS A 210 -3.41 7.54 0.96
C HIS A 210 -3.20 7.77 2.47
N ARG A 211 -4.26 7.68 3.31
CA ARG A 211 -4.13 7.77 4.78
C ARG A 211 -3.23 6.68 5.33
N LEU A 212 -3.40 5.44 4.86
CA LEU A 212 -2.58 4.29 5.25
C LEU A 212 -1.11 4.49 4.86
N LEU A 213 -0.85 4.86 3.59
CA LEU A 213 0.52 5.13 3.12
C LEU A 213 1.16 6.27 3.92
N THR A 214 0.41 7.35 4.18
CA THR A 214 0.89 8.46 5.01
C THR A 214 1.23 7.99 6.42
N ALA A 215 0.39 7.19 7.07
CA ALA A 215 0.67 6.63 8.39
C ALA A 215 1.94 5.78 8.37
N CYS A 216 2.13 4.91 7.36
CA CYS A 216 3.35 4.11 7.19
C CYS A 216 4.61 4.98 6.96
N LEU A 217 4.48 6.07 6.21
CA LEU A 217 5.59 6.98 5.92
C LEU A 217 5.99 7.85 7.12
N THR A 218 5.06 8.15 8.04
CA THR A 218 5.25 9.14 9.10
C THR A 218 5.39 8.56 10.50
N THR A 219 4.96 7.31 10.73
CA THR A 219 5.11 6.68 12.06
C THR A 219 6.59 6.66 12.48
N PRO A 220 6.90 7.02 13.73
CA PRO A 220 8.29 7.08 14.20
C PRO A 220 8.95 5.70 14.28
N LEU A 221 8.18 4.65 14.44
CA LEU A 221 8.65 3.28 14.60
C LEU A 221 7.83 2.34 13.71
N LEU A 222 8.24 2.21 12.46
CA LEU A 222 7.56 1.31 11.50
C LEU A 222 8.00 -0.14 11.69
N GLY A 223 9.31 -0.37 11.89
CA GLY A 223 9.89 -1.71 11.91
C GLY A 223 9.63 -2.48 10.63
N HIS A 224 9.39 -3.81 10.78
CA HIS A 224 8.82 -4.62 9.71
C HIS A 224 7.37 -4.97 10.08
N SER A 225 6.43 -4.38 9.40
CA SER A 225 5.01 -4.48 9.71
C SER A 225 4.21 -4.97 8.53
N ILE A 226 3.26 -5.89 8.77
CA ILE A 226 2.26 -6.32 7.80
C ILE A 226 0.92 -5.73 8.22
N VAL A 227 0.23 -5.05 7.30
CA VAL A 227 -1.06 -4.42 7.53
C VAL A 227 -1.99 -4.70 6.36
N PHE A 228 -3.25 -5.01 6.65
CA PHE A 228 -4.27 -5.13 5.61
C PHE A 228 -4.79 -3.74 5.22
N GLY A 229 -4.75 -3.47 3.92
CA GLY A 229 -5.31 -2.26 3.33
C GLY A 229 -6.81 -2.45 3.08
N MET A 230 -7.62 -1.87 3.95
CA MET A 230 -9.09 -1.86 3.87
C MET A 230 -9.64 -0.57 4.44
N SER A 231 -10.79 -0.13 3.96
CA SER A 231 -11.58 0.95 4.54
C SER A 231 -12.39 0.46 5.75
N ASP A 232 -13.15 1.33 6.42
CA ASP A 232 -13.98 1.00 7.59
C ASP A 232 -15.28 0.32 7.14
N ASN A 233 -15.14 -0.85 6.52
CA ASN A 233 -16.27 -1.64 6.00
C ASN A 233 -16.97 -2.35 7.15
N ALA A 234 -18.30 -2.36 7.17
CA ALA A 234 -19.09 -3.02 8.22
C ALA A 234 -18.84 -4.54 8.31
N VAL A 235 -18.46 -5.14 7.19
CA VAL A 235 -18.00 -6.54 7.14
C VAL A 235 -16.56 -6.54 6.67
N THR A 236 -15.67 -7.17 7.44
CA THR A 236 -14.28 -7.40 7.05
C THR A 236 -13.81 -8.76 7.55
N TRP A 237 -12.84 -9.33 6.84
CA TRP A 237 -12.22 -10.60 7.21
C TRP A 237 -10.84 -10.41 7.83
N TRP A 238 -10.43 -9.16 8.04
CA TRP A 238 -9.06 -8.83 8.43
C TRP A 238 -9.03 -8.02 9.72
N ASP A 239 -8.12 -8.39 10.62
CA ASP A 239 -7.84 -7.66 11.84
C ASP A 239 -6.45 -7.04 11.80
N ASN A 240 -6.39 -5.72 11.89
CA ASN A 240 -5.15 -4.94 11.96
C ASN A 240 -4.67 -4.68 13.40
N GLY A 241 -5.15 -5.43 14.39
CA GLY A 241 -4.77 -5.26 15.78
C GLY A 241 -3.26 -5.26 16.03
N ARG A 242 -2.51 -6.06 15.26
CA ARG A 242 -1.03 -6.14 15.31
C ARG A 242 -0.32 -4.93 14.70
N ALA A 243 -0.99 -4.17 13.84
CA ALA A 243 -0.45 -3.00 13.13
C ALA A 243 -0.93 -1.66 13.72
N ARG A 244 -1.56 -1.64 14.91
CA ARG A 244 -2.08 -0.42 15.54
C ARG A 244 -1.04 0.68 15.75
N HIS A 245 0.22 0.32 15.97
CA HIS A 245 1.33 1.25 16.16
C HIS A 245 1.60 2.12 14.92
N ILE A 246 1.15 1.72 13.73
CA ILE A 246 1.24 2.52 12.51
C ILE A 246 0.34 3.75 12.61
N GLY A 247 -0.76 3.68 13.37
CA GLY A 247 -1.69 4.79 13.56
C GLY A 247 -2.65 5.00 12.38
N TYR A 248 -2.86 3.97 11.55
CA TYR A 248 -3.86 4.04 10.47
C TYR A 248 -5.28 4.01 11.03
N VAL A 249 -6.09 4.98 10.63
CA VAL A 249 -7.51 5.07 10.94
C VAL A 249 -8.27 5.31 9.63
N PRO A 250 -8.97 4.28 9.08
CA PRO A 250 -9.82 4.44 7.90
C PRO A 250 -11.00 5.35 8.20
N LYS A 251 -11.57 5.96 7.16
CA LYS A 251 -12.71 6.89 7.27
C LYS A 251 -13.83 6.62 6.28
N ASP A 252 -13.51 5.91 5.20
CA ASP A 252 -14.46 5.60 4.15
C ASP A 252 -15.01 4.18 4.37
N SER A 253 -16.19 3.88 3.82
CA SER A 253 -16.80 2.57 3.93
C SER A 253 -17.44 2.15 2.61
N ALA A 254 -17.29 0.87 2.26
CA ALA A 254 -17.97 0.25 1.13
C ALA A 254 -19.50 0.20 1.32
N ASP A 255 -19.99 0.41 2.53
CA ASP A 255 -21.41 0.25 2.87
C ASP A 255 -22.30 1.28 2.16
N VAL A 256 -21.76 2.45 1.82
CA VAL A 256 -22.48 3.46 1.01
C VAL A 256 -22.85 2.96 -0.39
N PHE A 257 -22.14 1.95 -0.90
CA PHE A 257 -22.39 1.33 -2.20
C PHE A 257 -23.21 0.03 -2.11
N ARG A 258 -23.56 -0.44 -0.92
CA ARG A 258 -24.16 -1.75 -0.68
C ARG A 258 -25.39 -1.99 -1.55
N GLU A 259 -26.38 -1.08 -1.53
CA GLU A 259 -27.62 -1.23 -2.29
C GLU A 259 -27.35 -1.31 -3.80
N ALA A 260 -26.46 -0.44 -4.32
CA ALA A 260 -26.11 -0.43 -5.72
C ALA A 260 -25.40 -1.72 -6.16
N VAL A 261 -24.51 -2.26 -5.31
CA VAL A 261 -23.83 -3.55 -5.55
C VAL A 261 -24.82 -4.70 -5.55
N TYR A 262 -25.74 -4.75 -4.59
CA TYR A 262 -26.74 -5.82 -4.52
C TYR A 262 -27.70 -5.77 -5.70
N ALA A 263 -28.08 -4.59 -6.18
CA ALA A 263 -28.96 -4.43 -7.35
C ALA A 263 -28.30 -4.91 -8.67
N LYS A 264 -26.97 -4.83 -8.78
CA LYS A 264 -26.20 -5.20 -9.97
C LYS A 264 -25.66 -6.63 -9.95
N THR A 265 -25.74 -7.33 -8.82
CA THR A 265 -25.11 -8.64 -8.64
C THR A 265 -26.09 -9.68 -8.13
N THR A 266 -25.99 -10.90 -8.63
CA THR A 266 -26.72 -12.05 -8.10
C THR A 266 -26.12 -12.54 -6.79
N SER A 267 -26.90 -13.32 -6.01
CA SER A 267 -26.37 -14.01 -4.84
C SER A 267 -25.26 -14.96 -5.26
N PRO A 268 -24.15 -15.02 -4.49
CA PRO A 268 -23.05 -15.92 -4.82
C PRO A 268 -23.50 -17.37 -4.69
N ASP A 269 -23.01 -18.21 -5.59
CA ASP A 269 -23.12 -19.67 -5.48
C ASP A 269 -22.10 -20.14 -4.43
N LEU A 270 -22.58 -20.61 -3.29
CA LEU A 270 -21.72 -21.10 -2.20
C LEU A 270 -21.00 -22.42 -2.50
N THR A 271 -21.22 -23.04 -3.65
CA THR A 271 -20.41 -24.16 -4.16
C THR A 271 -19.21 -23.67 -4.98
N ASP A 272 -19.21 -22.41 -5.43
CA ASP A 272 -18.11 -21.83 -6.18
C ASP A 272 -16.95 -21.44 -5.22
N PRO A 273 -15.72 -21.97 -5.43
CA PRO A 273 -14.53 -21.55 -4.66
C PRO A 273 -14.34 -20.04 -4.58
N ALA A 274 -14.69 -19.28 -5.63
CA ALA A 274 -14.60 -17.83 -5.62
C ALA A 274 -15.51 -17.17 -4.56
N ALA A 275 -16.59 -17.82 -4.16
CA ALA A 275 -17.50 -17.37 -3.10
C ALA A 275 -17.10 -17.86 -1.71
N LEU A 276 -16.25 -18.92 -1.64
CA LEU A 276 -15.84 -19.51 -0.37
C LEU A 276 -14.56 -18.87 0.19
N TYR A 277 -13.63 -18.46 -0.68
CA TYR A 277 -12.30 -18.00 -0.28
C TYR A 277 -12.13 -16.49 -0.44
N GLN A 278 -11.28 -15.91 0.40
CA GLN A 278 -11.04 -14.47 0.44
C GLN A 278 -10.42 -13.93 -0.87
N GLY A 279 -9.70 -14.75 -1.62
CA GLY A 279 -9.12 -14.41 -2.91
C GLY A 279 -10.12 -14.20 -4.05
N GLY A 280 -11.36 -14.69 -3.90
CA GLY A 280 -12.39 -14.54 -4.92
C GLY A 280 -12.05 -15.25 -6.22
N ALA A 281 -12.24 -14.59 -7.37
CA ALA A 281 -12.03 -15.20 -8.69
C ALA A 281 -10.58 -15.68 -8.93
N PHE A 282 -9.60 -15.15 -8.23
CA PHE A 282 -8.20 -15.54 -8.37
C PHE A 282 -7.93 -16.99 -7.96
N VAL A 283 -8.73 -17.55 -7.02
CA VAL A 283 -8.58 -18.96 -6.61
C VAL A 283 -8.85 -19.96 -7.73
N LYS A 284 -9.45 -19.49 -8.84
CA LYS A 284 -9.76 -20.31 -10.03
C LYS A 284 -8.97 -19.86 -11.27
N ALA A 285 -8.18 -18.80 -11.17
CA ALA A 285 -7.43 -18.29 -12.29
C ALA A 285 -6.29 -19.23 -12.68
N GLY A 286 -6.12 -19.45 -13.95
CA GLY A 286 -5.09 -20.36 -14.46
C GLY A 286 -5.54 -21.82 -14.60
N PRO A 287 -4.58 -22.76 -14.89
CA PRO A 287 -3.15 -22.47 -15.08
C PRO A 287 -2.86 -21.63 -16.32
N PHE A 288 -1.82 -20.81 -16.24
CA PHE A 288 -1.30 -20.06 -17.38
C PHE A 288 -0.02 -20.73 -17.89
N GLY A 289 0.23 -20.66 -19.21
CA GLY A 289 1.49 -21.14 -19.78
C GLY A 289 2.72 -20.38 -19.26
N LEU A 290 3.92 -20.92 -19.54
CA LEU A 290 5.20 -20.28 -19.22
C LEU A 290 5.41 -18.97 -20.00
#